data_3bbe106c894daa58fae2651668fb37ef
#
_entry.id   3bbe106c894daa58fae2651668fb37ef
#
_cell.length_a   1.000
_cell.length_b   1.000
_cell.length_c   1.000
_cell.angle_alpha   90.00
_cell.angle_beta   90.00
_cell.angle_gamma   90.00
#
_symmetry.space_group_name_H-M   'P 1'
#
loop_
_entity.id
_entity.type
_entity.pdbx_description
1 polymer ?
#
loop_
_entity_poly.entity_id
_entity_poly.type
_entity_poly.pdbx_seq_one_letter_code
_entity_poly.pdbx_strand_id
1 'polypeptide(L)' 'MTPENAKLLLGYMQDAGRNLEGRLPISKKHPRGRNPYAHVATCVKRKFGSSYKDIDDSLLENVIEYIDQLVENPR' A
#
# COMPACT_ATOMS: atom_id res chain seq x y z
N MET A 1 -5.96 12.12 6.94
CA MET A 1 -6.33 12.52 5.55
C MET A 1 -7.73 13.06 5.50
N THR A 2 -7.98 14.09 4.69
CA THR A 2 -9.34 14.49 4.35
C THR A 2 -10.04 13.32 3.63
N PRO A 3 -11.39 13.30 3.60
CA PRO A 3 -12.09 12.26 2.86
C PRO A 3 -11.70 12.18 1.38
N GLU A 4 -11.43 13.32 0.76
CA GLU A 4 -10.99 13.39 -0.64
C GLU A 4 -9.61 12.77 -0.82
N ASN A 5 -8.66 13.10 0.04
CA ASN A 5 -7.31 12.56 -0.02
C ASN A 5 -7.28 11.08 0.35
N ALA A 6 -8.10 10.65 1.31
CA ALA A 6 -8.21 9.24 1.66
C ALA A 6 -8.74 8.42 0.47
N LYS A 7 -9.71 8.95 -0.25
CA LYS A 7 -10.26 8.29 -1.45
C LYS A 7 -9.20 8.21 -2.56
N LEU A 8 -8.43 9.27 -2.74
CA LEU A 8 -7.32 9.30 -3.71
C LEU A 8 -6.28 8.22 -3.37
N LEU A 9 -5.86 8.16 -2.11
CA LEU A 9 -4.90 7.15 -1.66
C LEU A 9 -5.44 5.74 -1.81
N LEU A 10 -6.72 5.53 -1.51
CA LEU A 10 -7.32 4.21 -1.70
C LEU A 10 -7.21 3.76 -3.16
N GLY A 11 -7.45 4.67 -4.11
CA GLY A 11 -7.27 4.39 -5.53
C GLY A 11 -5.85 3.97 -5.87
N TYR A 12 -4.84 4.71 -5.38
CA TYR A 12 -3.44 4.36 -5.56
C TYR A 12 -3.09 2.99 -4.96
N MET A 13 -3.61 2.72 -3.76
CA MET A 13 -3.37 1.45 -3.08
C MET A 13 -4.00 0.27 -3.84
N GLN A 14 -5.20 0.45 -4.37
CA GLN A 14 -5.88 -0.57 -5.17
C GLN A 14 -5.13 -0.84 -6.48
N ASP A 15 -4.68 0.21 -7.16
CA ASP A 15 -3.90 0.07 -8.40
C ASP A 15 -2.57 -0.62 -8.11
N ALA A 16 -1.90 -0.26 -7.01
CA ALA A 16 -0.67 -0.90 -6.59
C ALA A 16 -0.89 -2.39 -6.29
N GLY A 17 -1.97 -2.72 -5.60
CA GLY A 17 -2.33 -4.11 -5.32
C GLY A 17 -2.54 -4.90 -6.60
N ARG A 18 -3.23 -4.31 -7.56
CA ARG A 18 -3.46 -4.93 -8.87
C ARG A 18 -2.15 -5.18 -9.61
N ASN A 19 -1.24 -4.20 -9.60
CA ASN A 19 0.07 -4.33 -10.24
C ASN A 19 0.95 -5.37 -9.56
N LEU A 20 0.74 -5.63 -8.28
CA LEU A 20 1.54 -6.59 -7.50
C LEU A 20 0.98 -8.01 -7.56
N GLU A 21 -0.19 -8.23 -8.16
CA GLU A 21 -0.74 -9.56 -8.30
C GLU A 21 0.23 -10.49 -9.03
N GLY A 22 0.54 -11.63 -8.40
CA GLY A 22 1.46 -12.62 -8.96
C GLY A 22 2.93 -12.24 -8.90
N ARG A 23 3.27 -11.05 -8.37
CA ARG A 23 4.65 -10.55 -8.31
C ARG A 23 5.26 -10.64 -6.90
N LEU A 24 4.44 -10.84 -5.88
CA LEU A 24 4.93 -10.94 -4.50
C LEU A 24 5.55 -12.31 -4.24
N PRO A 25 6.70 -12.36 -3.52
CA PRO A 25 7.30 -13.64 -3.15
C PRO A 25 6.35 -14.47 -2.27
N ILE A 26 6.37 -15.78 -2.48
CA ILE A 26 5.62 -16.70 -1.63
C ILE A 26 6.31 -16.75 -0.27
N SER A 27 5.53 -16.70 0.81
CA SER A 27 6.05 -16.81 2.16
C SER A 27 5.47 -18.03 2.87
N LYS A 28 6.16 -18.50 3.91
CA LYS A 28 5.68 -19.64 4.71
C LYS A 28 4.34 -19.38 5.36
N LYS A 29 4.05 -18.10 5.68
CA LYS A 29 2.78 -17.68 6.28
C LYS A 29 1.64 -17.63 5.26
N HIS A 30 1.98 -17.57 3.98
CA HIS A 30 1.02 -17.42 2.89
C HIS A 30 1.38 -18.39 1.76
N PRO A 31 1.22 -19.72 1.98
CA PRO A 31 1.65 -20.73 0.99
C PRO A 31 0.89 -20.67 -0.32
N ARG A 32 -0.29 -20.01 -0.33
CA ARG A 32 -1.10 -19.80 -1.55
C ARG A 32 -0.82 -18.46 -2.20
N GLY A 33 0.20 -17.72 -1.72
CA GLY A 33 0.52 -16.38 -2.16
C GLY A 33 -0.02 -15.33 -1.20
N ARG A 34 0.49 -14.11 -1.32
CA ARG A 34 0.05 -12.98 -0.49
C ARG A 34 -1.11 -12.26 -1.17
N ASN A 35 -2.03 -11.73 -0.35
CA ASN A 35 -3.03 -10.79 -0.85
C ASN A 35 -2.33 -9.46 -1.12
N PRO A 36 -2.18 -9.02 -2.38
CA PRO A 36 -1.42 -7.81 -2.68
C PRO A 36 -2.06 -6.54 -2.11
N TYR A 37 -3.37 -6.48 -2.03
CA TYR A 37 -4.07 -5.32 -1.47
C TYR A 37 -3.79 -5.18 0.03
N ALA A 38 -3.88 -6.29 0.76
CA ALA A 38 -3.56 -6.32 2.19
C ALA A 38 -2.08 -6.02 2.42
N HIS A 39 -1.20 -6.47 1.54
CA HIS A 39 0.23 -6.20 1.62
C HIS A 39 0.51 -4.70 1.53
N VAL A 40 -0.07 -4.01 0.55
CA VAL A 40 0.11 -2.56 0.39
C VAL A 40 -0.40 -1.82 1.64
N ALA A 41 -1.60 -2.15 2.10
CA ALA A 41 -2.18 -1.52 3.29
C ALA A 41 -1.31 -1.72 4.54
N THR A 42 -0.82 -2.93 4.75
CA THR A 42 0.06 -3.25 5.89
C THR A 42 1.38 -2.49 5.80
N CYS A 43 1.99 -2.41 4.61
CA CYS A 43 3.24 -1.69 4.42
C CYS A 43 3.08 -0.20 4.70
N VAL A 44 2.00 0.41 4.21
CA VAL A 44 1.70 1.82 4.47
C VAL A 44 1.54 2.05 5.97
N LYS A 45 0.77 1.21 6.65
CA LYS A 45 0.56 1.32 8.09
C LYS A 45 1.88 1.22 8.87
N ARG A 46 2.75 0.29 8.50
CA ARG A 46 4.06 0.13 9.16
C ARG A 46 4.96 1.32 8.92
N LYS A 47 5.01 1.82 7.69
CA LYS A 47 5.90 2.92 7.32
C LYS A 47 5.52 4.21 8.01
N PHE A 48 4.22 4.53 8.06
CA PHE A 48 3.73 5.81 8.55
C PHE A 48 3.14 5.74 9.97
N GLY A 49 3.05 4.54 10.55
CA GLY A 49 2.57 4.35 11.91
C GLY A 49 1.06 4.40 12.10
N SER A 50 0.30 4.61 11.02
CA SER A 50 -1.16 4.72 11.06
C SER A 50 -1.74 4.23 9.75
N SER A 51 -3.03 3.85 9.78
CA SER A 51 -3.73 3.51 8.55
C SER A 51 -3.78 4.75 7.64
N TYR A 52 -3.92 4.56 6.33
CA TYR A 52 -3.89 5.66 5.36
C TYR A 52 -4.90 6.77 5.68
N LYS A 53 -6.04 6.43 6.29
CA LYS A 53 -7.07 7.40 6.65
C LYS A 53 -6.63 8.35 7.75
N ASP A 54 -5.73 7.89 8.62
CA ASP A 54 -5.29 8.62 9.80
C ASP A 54 -3.95 9.32 9.61
N ILE A 55 -3.33 9.19 8.45
CA ILE A 55 -2.08 9.87 8.12
C ILE A 55 -2.41 11.34 7.82
N ASP A 56 -1.53 12.25 8.26
CA ASP A 56 -1.72 13.67 8.00
C ASP A 56 -1.64 14.02 6.51
N ASP A 57 -2.48 14.97 6.06
CA ASP A 57 -2.51 15.38 4.64
C ASP A 57 -1.18 15.90 4.12
N SER A 58 -0.36 16.48 4.99
CA SER A 58 0.98 16.95 4.61
C SER A 58 1.88 15.84 4.10
N LEU A 59 1.55 14.57 4.40
CA LEU A 59 2.31 13.41 3.99
C LEU A 59 1.73 12.71 2.75
N LEU A 60 0.71 13.28 2.12
CA LEU A 60 0.04 12.66 0.97
C LEU A 60 1.03 12.25 -0.13
N GLU A 61 1.90 13.15 -0.55
CA GLU A 61 2.89 12.86 -1.59
C GLU A 61 3.89 11.79 -1.15
N ASN A 62 4.28 11.82 0.12
CA ASN A 62 5.19 10.83 0.70
C ASN A 62 4.57 9.43 0.65
N VAL A 63 3.27 9.32 0.96
CA VAL A 63 2.57 8.04 0.89
C VAL A 63 2.49 7.54 -0.54
N ILE A 64 2.16 8.42 -1.49
CA ILE A 64 2.10 8.07 -2.92
C ILE A 64 3.47 7.56 -3.41
N GLU A 65 4.56 8.27 -3.11
CA GLU A 65 5.90 7.85 -3.47
C GLU A 65 6.25 6.48 -2.89
N TYR A 66 5.88 6.25 -1.64
CA TYR A 66 6.13 4.98 -0.98
C TYR A 66 5.37 3.83 -1.66
N ILE A 67 4.10 4.06 -2.03
CA ILE A 67 3.29 3.07 -2.75
C ILE A 67 3.94 2.75 -4.10
N ASP A 68 4.42 3.76 -4.83
CA ASP A 68 5.11 3.55 -6.10
C ASP A 68 6.38 2.70 -5.91
N GLN A 69 7.13 2.93 -4.83
CA GLN A 69 8.30 2.11 -4.50
C GLN A 69 7.94 0.65 -4.22
N LEU A 70 6.79 0.41 -3.60
CA LEU A 70 6.34 -0.95 -3.35
C LEU A 70 6.06 -1.71 -4.65
N VAL A 71 5.55 -1.01 -5.66
CA VAL A 71 5.29 -1.59 -6.98
C VAL A 71 6.60 -1.88 -7.72
N GLU A 72 7.57 -0.94 -7.65
CA GLU A 72 8.86 -1.09 -8.31
C GLU A 72 9.73 -2.18 -7.67
N ASN A 73 9.60 -2.37 -6.36
CA ASN A 73 10.41 -3.32 -5.59
C ASN A 73 9.50 -4.25 -4.77
N PRO A 74 8.83 -5.22 -5.40
CA PRO A 74 7.96 -6.15 -4.70
C PRO A 74 8.72 -6.97 -3.67
N ARG A 75 8.15 -7.08 -2.47
CA ARG A 75 8.78 -7.80 -1.36
C ARG A 75 7.86 -8.83 -0.72
#